data_7f7d70328a0c5f568f3d307e919108de
#
_entry.id   7f7d70328a0c5f568f3d307e919108de
#
_cell.length_a   1.000
_cell.length_b   1.000
_cell.length_c   1.000
_cell.angle_alpha   90.00
_cell.angle_beta   90.00
_cell.angle_gamma   90.00
#
_symmetry.space_group_name_H-M   'P 1'
#
loop_
_entity.id
_entity.type
_entity.pdbx_description
1 polymer ?
#
loop_
_entity_poly.entity_id
_entity_poly.type
_entity_poly.pdbx_seq_one_letter_code
_entity_poly.pdbx_strand_id
1 'polypeptide(L)'
;MISFTSLLIVGAVAVAVPLFLGLVPAVKVPAVVLEILGGILVGPTVLGWVHLDVAVRVIADLGLGFLLFMAGFEIDLRRFDRRILILVSRAFLLSMMLALLVAYGLQLGGQVRDGLLVGITLVSTSLGVLVPILHDAGQTETIFGRMIMAAGSLAELAPLVLLSVFFSASSKNPGAELGLLAGFIGLTAAIVVVTQRVRVWGPLREVVHRLENTSSQLRVRLAITFALAFSVVAEHFGLATILGAFLAGVIVRRTDETPASQQEFQAKLEAIGFGFLIPVFFVSTGVGLDITALFHSTRAIILVPVFLVALLLVRGLPALLYVRVVGRTHAIAAGFMQATSLTFIVVATVIGVQTGHQRTSTAAALVVAGLLSVVIYPPIALRMLMSPGRPDRPVSPALPAELDPS
;
A
#
# COMPACT_ATOMS: atom_id res chain seq x y z
N MET A 1 -30.18 -1.18 10.29
CA MET A 1 -30.90 -0.87 9.04
C MET A 1 -29.89 -0.37 8.02
N ILE A 2 -30.06 -0.69 6.76
CA ILE A 2 -29.21 -0.14 5.67
C ILE A 2 -29.63 1.30 5.43
N SER A 3 -28.70 2.25 5.50
CA SER A 3 -28.96 3.66 5.19
C SER A 3 -28.28 4.03 3.86
N PHE A 4 -29.07 4.14 2.81
CA PHE A 4 -28.56 4.67 1.54
C PHE A 4 -28.09 6.13 1.64
N THR A 5 -28.56 6.87 2.66
CA THR A 5 -28.14 8.25 2.91
C THR A 5 -26.65 8.33 3.26
N SER A 6 -26.16 7.46 4.17
CA SER A 6 -24.74 7.42 4.51
C SER A 6 -23.90 7.07 3.28
N LEU A 7 -24.33 6.08 2.49
CA LEU A 7 -23.63 5.69 1.27
C LEU A 7 -23.63 6.80 0.21
N LEU A 8 -24.75 7.53 0.06
CA LEU A 8 -24.83 8.66 -0.85
C LEU A 8 -23.87 9.79 -0.45
N ILE A 9 -23.78 10.12 0.85
CA ILE A 9 -22.87 11.17 1.32
C ILE A 9 -21.42 10.74 1.12
N VAL A 10 -21.07 9.48 1.43
CA VAL A 10 -19.73 8.92 1.17
C VAL A 10 -19.38 9.01 -0.33
N GLY A 11 -20.32 8.60 -1.21
CA GLY A 11 -20.16 8.72 -2.65
C GLY A 11 -20.04 10.19 -3.13
N ALA A 12 -20.82 11.10 -2.53
CA ALA A 12 -20.72 12.53 -2.84
C ALA A 12 -19.34 13.11 -2.47
N VAL A 13 -18.77 12.73 -1.34
CA VAL A 13 -17.39 13.11 -0.96
C VAL A 13 -16.39 12.54 -1.96
N ALA A 14 -16.53 11.25 -2.34
CA ALA A 14 -15.67 10.60 -3.31
C ALA A 14 -15.69 11.30 -4.70
N VAL A 15 -16.83 11.89 -5.10
CA VAL A 15 -16.95 12.70 -6.32
C VAL A 15 -16.44 14.13 -6.13
N ALA A 16 -16.72 14.74 -4.98
CA ALA A 16 -16.33 16.13 -4.71
C ALA A 16 -14.82 16.31 -4.68
N VAL A 17 -14.05 15.32 -4.21
CA VAL A 17 -12.59 15.39 -4.10
C VAL A 17 -11.92 15.56 -5.47
N PRO A 18 -12.11 14.69 -6.48
CA PRO A 18 -11.49 14.89 -7.78
C PRO A 18 -12.00 16.13 -8.51
N LEU A 19 -13.28 16.53 -8.31
CA LEU A 19 -13.81 17.80 -8.82
C LEU A 19 -13.06 18.99 -8.21
N PHE A 20 -12.87 19.00 -6.90
CA PHE A 20 -12.11 20.05 -6.21
C PHE A 20 -10.67 20.14 -6.74
N LEU A 21 -9.98 19.01 -6.87
CA LEU A 21 -8.61 18.96 -7.40
C LEU A 21 -8.55 19.45 -8.85
N GLY A 22 -9.54 19.14 -9.67
CA GLY A 22 -9.63 19.64 -11.04
C GLY A 22 -9.90 21.13 -11.13
N LEU A 23 -10.72 21.69 -10.21
CA LEU A 23 -11.03 23.13 -10.16
C LEU A 23 -9.90 23.96 -9.56
N VAL A 24 -9.07 23.39 -8.68
CA VAL A 24 -7.99 24.08 -7.98
C VAL A 24 -6.64 23.39 -8.27
N PRO A 25 -6.05 23.53 -9.48
CA PRO A 25 -4.81 22.85 -9.87
C PRO A 25 -3.59 23.26 -9.03
N ALA A 26 -3.71 24.34 -8.25
CA ALA A 26 -2.67 24.75 -7.30
C ALA A 26 -2.51 23.78 -6.12
N VAL A 27 -3.55 22.99 -5.81
CA VAL A 27 -3.55 21.99 -4.75
C VAL A 27 -2.96 20.68 -5.30
N LYS A 28 -1.68 20.46 -5.05
CA LYS A 28 -0.95 19.25 -5.47
C LYS A 28 -0.94 18.20 -4.34
N VAL A 29 -2.12 17.76 -3.92
CA VAL A 29 -2.31 16.74 -2.87
C VAL A 29 -2.99 15.52 -3.48
N PRO A 30 -2.53 14.30 -3.20
CA PRO A 30 -3.20 13.09 -3.68
C PRO A 30 -4.66 13.02 -3.22
N ALA A 31 -5.56 12.53 -4.09
CA ALA A 31 -6.99 12.43 -3.81
C ALA A 31 -7.30 11.67 -2.50
N VAL A 32 -6.55 10.60 -2.22
CA VAL A 32 -6.70 9.78 -1.01
C VAL A 32 -6.61 10.60 0.29
N VAL A 33 -5.76 11.61 0.33
CA VAL A 33 -5.64 12.50 1.51
C VAL A 33 -6.93 13.29 1.71
N LEU A 34 -7.47 13.86 0.64
CA LEU A 34 -8.72 14.63 0.68
C LEU A 34 -9.95 13.75 0.92
N GLU A 35 -9.94 12.51 0.45
CA GLU A 35 -10.99 11.52 0.71
C GLU A 35 -11.05 11.18 2.20
N ILE A 36 -9.91 10.93 2.85
CA ILE A 36 -9.86 10.69 4.31
C ILE A 36 -10.29 11.95 5.07
N LEU A 37 -9.78 13.14 4.69
CA LEU A 37 -10.17 14.41 5.33
C LEU A 37 -11.66 14.70 5.13
N GLY A 38 -12.20 14.46 3.94
CA GLY A 38 -13.62 14.55 3.65
C GLY A 38 -14.45 13.61 4.51
N GLY A 39 -13.97 12.37 4.70
CA GLY A 39 -14.58 11.39 5.60
C GLY A 39 -14.59 11.85 7.06
N ILE A 40 -13.49 12.41 7.55
CA ILE A 40 -13.42 13.03 8.89
C ILE A 40 -14.45 14.16 9.02
N LEU A 41 -14.56 15.01 8.01
CA LEU A 41 -15.45 16.14 8.01
C LEU A 41 -16.93 15.72 8.11
N VAL A 42 -17.37 14.75 7.30
CA VAL A 42 -18.76 14.26 7.31
C VAL A 42 -19.03 13.24 8.41
N GLY A 43 -17.98 12.72 9.05
CA GLY A 43 -18.03 11.72 10.10
C GLY A 43 -18.61 12.23 11.43
N PRO A 44 -18.78 11.33 12.40
CA PRO A 44 -19.42 11.62 13.69
C PRO A 44 -18.64 12.62 14.54
N THR A 45 -17.37 12.81 14.26
CA THR A 45 -16.50 13.71 15.04
C THR A 45 -16.64 15.18 14.69
N VAL A 46 -17.16 15.53 13.49
CA VAL A 46 -17.29 16.93 13.02
C VAL A 46 -18.74 17.23 12.68
N LEU A 47 -19.27 16.77 11.55
CA LEU A 47 -20.63 17.08 11.12
C LEU A 47 -21.68 16.06 11.57
N GLY A 48 -21.28 14.84 11.86
CA GLY A 48 -22.19 13.76 12.28
C GLY A 48 -23.19 13.32 11.20
N TRP A 49 -22.92 13.59 9.92
CA TRP A 49 -23.83 13.26 8.82
C TRP A 49 -23.77 11.79 8.42
N VAL A 50 -22.63 11.16 8.64
CA VAL A 50 -22.37 9.76 8.24
C VAL A 50 -21.97 8.92 9.44
N HIS A 51 -22.62 7.75 9.55
CA HIS A 51 -22.21 6.69 10.45
C HIS A 51 -21.86 5.44 9.64
N LEU A 52 -20.86 4.68 10.09
CA LEU A 52 -20.45 3.43 9.45
C LEU A 52 -21.53 2.35 9.69
N ASP A 53 -22.55 2.33 8.85
CA ASP A 53 -23.55 1.26 8.82
C ASP A 53 -23.06 0.02 8.06
N VAL A 54 -23.86 -1.03 8.01
CA VAL A 54 -23.51 -2.30 7.37
C VAL A 54 -23.21 -2.11 5.87
N ALA A 55 -23.96 -1.26 5.16
CA ALA A 55 -23.77 -1.05 3.73
C ALA A 55 -22.43 -0.37 3.44
N VAL A 56 -22.15 0.71 4.16
CA VAL A 56 -20.87 1.44 4.03
C VAL A 56 -19.69 0.53 4.39
N ARG A 57 -19.79 -0.26 5.48
CA ARG A 57 -18.71 -1.17 5.89
C ARG A 57 -18.43 -2.24 4.85
N VAL A 58 -19.47 -2.91 4.32
CA VAL A 58 -19.29 -3.98 3.31
C VAL A 58 -18.59 -3.43 2.07
N ILE A 59 -19.01 -2.25 1.58
CA ILE A 59 -18.35 -1.65 0.40
C ILE A 59 -16.92 -1.19 0.73
N ALA A 60 -16.70 -0.65 1.93
CA ALA A 60 -15.37 -0.27 2.38
C ALA A 60 -14.44 -1.47 2.49
N ASP A 61 -14.89 -2.59 3.05
CA ASP A 61 -14.11 -3.84 3.16
C ASP A 61 -13.78 -4.42 1.77
N LEU A 62 -14.75 -4.38 0.83
CA LEU A 62 -14.49 -4.72 -0.56
C LEU A 62 -13.48 -3.76 -1.20
N GLY A 63 -13.57 -2.46 -0.90
CA GLY A 63 -12.63 -1.44 -1.34
C GLY A 63 -11.21 -1.70 -0.85
N LEU A 64 -11.06 -2.07 0.42
CA LEU A 64 -9.78 -2.46 1.01
C LEU A 64 -9.22 -3.72 0.32
N GLY A 65 -10.04 -4.76 0.18
CA GLY A 65 -9.62 -5.99 -0.51
C GLY A 65 -9.21 -5.71 -1.96
N PHE A 66 -9.97 -4.86 -2.66
CA PHE A 66 -9.67 -4.48 -4.04
C PHE A 66 -8.41 -3.61 -4.16
N LEU A 67 -8.19 -2.69 -3.22
CA LEU A 67 -6.96 -1.89 -3.13
C LEU A 67 -5.72 -2.79 -3.03
N LEU A 68 -5.78 -3.80 -2.16
CA LEU A 68 -4.65 -4.71 -1.99
C LEU A 68 -4.51 -5.71 -3.14
N PHE A 69 -5.63 -6.11 -3.77
CA PHE A 69 -5.57 -6.83 -5.03
C PHE A 69 -4.86 -6.02 -6.12
N MET A 70 -5.18 -4.73 -6.27
CA MET A 70 -4.52 -3.84 -7.22
C MET A 70 -3.04 -3.65 -6.88
N ALA A 71 -2.70 -3.47 -5.60
CA ALA A 71 -1.30 -3.41 -5.15
C ALA A 71 -0.53 -4.69 -5.52
N GLY A 72 -1.13 -5.86 -5.30
CA GLY A 72 -0.57 -7.14 -5.74
C GLY A 72 -0.43 -7.25 -7.26
N PHE A 73 -1.42 -6.75 -8.00
CA PHE A 73 -1.41 -6.73 -9.47
C PHE A 73 -0.32 -5.81 -10.04
N GLU A 74 0.03 -4.72 -9.38
CA GLU A 74 1.09 -3.80 -9.81
C GLU A 74 2.50 -4.36 -9.61
N ILE A 75 2.70 -5.30 -8.67
CA ILE A 75 4.02 -5.84 -8.34
C ILE A 75 4.55 -6.76 -9.44
N ASP A 76 5.66 -6.36 -10.07
CA ASP A 76 6.40 -7.17 -11.02
C ASP A 76 7.90 -7.20 -10.67
N LEU A 77 8.27 -8.05 -9.72
CA LEU A 77 9.66 -8.19 -9.28
C LEU A 77 10.61 -8.68 -10.38
N ARG A 78 10.11 -9.25 -11.47
CA ARG A 78 10.94 -9.75 -12.58
C ARG A 78 11.53 -8.62 -13.44
N ARG A 79 10.94 -7.42 -13.37
CA ARG A 79 11.43 -6.25 -14.10
C ARG A 79 12.67 -5.62 -13.47
N PHE A 80 13.03 -6.03 -12.25
CA PHE A 80 14.15 -5.43 -11.54
C PHE A 80 15.43 -6.27 -11.69
N ASP A 81 16.54 -5.59 -11.96
CA ASP A 81 17.86 -6.19 -11.97
C ASP A 81 18.18 -6.81 -10.58
N ARG A 82 18.81 -7.99 -10.59
CA ARG A 82 19.21 -8.71 -9.36
C ARG A 82 20.04 -7.82 -8.43
N ARG A 83 20.89 -6.94 -8.98
CA ARG A 83 21.71 -6.01 -8.19
C ARG A 83 20.85 -4.97 -7.46
N ILE A 84 19.84 -4.43 -8.14
CA ILE A 84 18.85 -3.52 -7.53
C ILE A 84 18.12 -4.24 -6.43
N LEU A 85 17.63 -5.46 -6.66
CA LEU A 85 16.91 -6.25 -5.65
C LEU A 85 17.76 -6.52 -4.41
N ILE A 86 19.03 -6.90 -4.56
CA ILE A 86 19.93 -7.14 -3.42
C ILE A 86 20.13 -5.85 -2.61
N LEU A 87 20.39 -4.72 -3.28
CA LEU A 87 20.61 -3.45 -2.62
C LEU A 87 19.36 -2.96 -1.86
N VAL A 88 18.22 -3.06 -2.52
CA VAL A 88 16.91 -2.70 -1.93
C VAL A 88 16.57 -3.62 -0.75
N SER A 89 16.84 -4.93 -0.86
CA SER A 89 16.62 -5.88 0.23
C SER A 89 17.51 -5.57 1.44
N ARG A 90 18.77 -5.22 1.23
CA ARG A 90 19.67 -4.78 2.32
C ARG A 90 19.16 -3.50 3.00
N ALA A 91 18.74 -2.52 2.20
CA ALA A 91 18.13 -1.29 2.73
C ALA A 91 16.83 -1.58 3.50
N PHE A 92 16.00 -2.52 3.01
CA PHE A 92 14.77 -2.92 3.69
C PHE A 92 15.05 -3.62 5.03
N LEU A 93 16.03 -4.53 5.09
CA LEU A 93 16.42 -5.19 6.33
C LEU A 93 16.93 -4.18 7.37
N LEU A 94 17.72 -3.19 6.94
CA LEU A 94 18.15 -2.09 7.81
C LEU A 94 16.95 -1.25 8.26
N SER A 95 16.00 -0.95 7.36
CA SER A 95 14.74 -0.28 7.71
C SER A 95 13.96 -1.06 8.76
N MET A 96 13.84 -2.38 8.62
CA MET A 96 13.15 -3.23 9.58
C MET A 96 13.82 -3.19 10.96
N MET A 97 15.15 -3.29 11.00
CA MET A 97 15.91 -3.16 12.26
C MET A 97 15.65 -1.81 12.93
N LEU A 98 15.75 -0.71 12.19
CA LEU A 98 15.49 0.64 12.70
C LEU A 98 14.04 0.81 13.14
N ALA A 99 13.08 0.28 12.39
CA ALA A 99 11.66 0.32 12.73
C ALA A 99 11.38 -0.38 14.07
N LEU A 100 11.91 -1.58 14.23
CA LEU A 100 11.77 -2.33 15.47
C LEU A 100 12.46 -1.61 16.65
N LEU A 101 13.66 -1.09 16.44
CA LEU A 101 14.39 -0.33 17.47
C LEU A 101 13.56 0.89 17.94
N VAL A 102 13.05 1.70 17.01
CA VAL A 102 12.22 2.87 17.33
C VAL A 102 10.92 2.44 18.00
N ALA A 103 10.24 1.44 17.46
CA ALA A 103 8.93 1.01 17.95
C ALA A 103 9.01 0.35 19.34
N TYR A 104 10.00 -0.50 19.60
CA TYR A 104 10.23 -1.04 20.94
C TYR A 104 10.72 0.02 21.93
N GLY A 105 11.51 1.00 21.50
CA GLY A 105 11.83 2.17 22.31
C GLY A 105 10.58 2.95 22.74
N LEU A 106 9.63 3.16 21.81
CA LEU A 106 8.34 3.77 22.11
C LEU A 106 7.47 2.90 23.03
N GLN A 107 7.54 1.57 22.90
CA GLN A 107 6.83 0.64 23.78
C GLN A 107 7.40 0.66 25.19
N LEU A 108 8.72 0.61 25.35
CA LEU A 108 9.38 0.71 26.66
C LEU A 108 9.08 2.05 27.34
N GLY A 109 9.03 3.14 26.58
CA GLY A 109 8.57 4.45 27.04
C GLY A 109 7.06 4.51 27.31
N GLY A 110 6.34 3.40 27.19
CA GLY A 110 4.89 3.28 27.40
C GLY A 110 4.08 4.06 26.37
N GLN A 111 4.68 4.56 25.28
CA GLN A 111 4.01 5.40 24.29
C GLN A 111 3.08 4.60 23.36
N VAL A 112 3.43 3.37 23.03
CA VAL A 112 2.62 2.45 22.22
C VAL A 112 2.36 1.15 22.99
N ARG A 113 1.30 0.41 22.63
CA ARG A 113 0.97 -0.88 23.25
C ARG A 113 1.84 -2.01 22.73
N ASP A 114 2.03 -2.05 21.42
CA ASP A 114 2.70 -3.13 20.70
C ASP A 114 3.73 -2.56 19.74
N GLY A 115 5.00 -2.79 20.07
CA GLY A 115 6.13 -2.32 19.29
C GLY A 115 6.28 -3.08 17.98
N LEU A 116 5.90 -4.37 17.93
CA LEU A 116 5.98 -5.15 16.69
C LEU A 116 5.01 -4.60 15.64
N LEU A 117 3.75 -4.34 16.02
CA LEU A 117 2.76 -3.76 15.12
C LEU A 117 3.22 -2.40 14.59
N VAL A 118 3.68 -1.52 15.48
CA VAL A 118 4.17 -0.19 15.09
C VAL A 118 5.42 -0.30 14.21
N GLY A 119 6.35 -1.20 14.52
CA GLY A 119 7.54 -1.44 13.71
C GLY A 119 7.21 -1.91 12.29
N ILE A 120 6.31 -2.89 12.15
CA ILE A 120 5.81 -3.36 10.84
C ILE A 120 5.13 -2.21 10.09
N THR A 121 4.39 -1.35 10.81
CA THR A 121 3.71 -0.19 10.21
C THR A 121 4.71 0.84 9.70
N LEU A 122 5.75 1.17 10.47
CA LEU A 122 6.74 2.20 10.12
C LEU A 122 7.64 1.82 8.95
N VAL A 123 7.82 0.54 8.64
CA VAL A 123 8.66 0.09 7.53
C VAL A 123 7.96 0.13 6.17
N SER A 124 6.65 0.35 6.16
CA SER A 124 5.85 0.37 4.95
C SER A 124 6.10 1.60 4.07
N THR A 125 5.75 1.49 2.79
CA THR A 125 5.78 2.56 1.79
C THR A 125 4.57 2.40 0.87
N SER A 126 3.89 3.51 0.54
CA SER A 126 2.71 3.47 -0.33
C SER A 126 3.09 3.63 -1.81
N LEU A 127 3.16 2.52 -2.55
CA LEU A 127 3.40 2.55 -4.00
C LEU A 127 2.28 3.24 -4.76
N GLY A 128 1.02 2.97 -4.43
CA GLY A 128 -0.13 3.58 -5.08
C GLY A 128 -0.12 5.12 -5.05
N VAL A 129 0.61 5.72 -4.09
CA VAL A 129 0.85 7.17 -4.05
C VAL A 129 2.10 7.55 -4.86
N LEU A 130 3.15 6.74 -4.80
CA LEU A 130 4.45 7.08 -5.39
C LEU A 130 4.49 6.88 -6.90
N VAL A 131 3.83 5.85 -7.43
CA VAL A 131 3.87 5.54 -8.87
C VAL A 131 3.33 6.69 -9.73
N PRO A 132 2.16 7.27 -9.45
CA PRO A 132 1.68 8.45 -10.18
C PRO A 132 2.67 9.63 -10.08
N ILE A 133 3.23 9.89 -8.89
CA ILE A 133 4.18 10.99 -8.68
C ILE A 133 5.46 10.80 -9.51
N LEU A 134 5.99 9.58 -9.57
CA LEU A 134 7.16 9.24 -10.40
C LEU A 134 6.84 9.35 -11.89
N HIS A 135 5.64 8.93 -12.29
CA HIS A 135 5.19 9.02 -13.67
C HIS A 135 5.08 10.48 -14.13
N ASP A 136 4.40 11.32 -13.36
CA ASP A 136 4.22 12.74 -13.67
C ASP A 136 5.55 13.51 -13.67
N ALA A 137 6.52 13.06 -12.86
CA ALA A 137 7.88 13.60 -12.84
C ALA A 137 8.78 13.04 -13.97
N GLY A 138 8.30 12.13 -14.82
CA GLY A 138 9.08 11.49 -15.87
C GLY A 138 10.21 10.58 -15.34
N GLN A 139 10.10 10.10 -14.11
CA GLN A 139 11.15 9.34 -13.43
C GLN A 139 10.97 7.83 -13.50
N THR A 140 9.84 7.33 -13.99
CA THR A 140 9.47 5.90 -13.95
C THR A 140 10.52 4.98 -14.58
N GLU A 141 11.08 5.36 -15.73
CA GLU A 141 12.05 4.54 -16.48
C GLU A 141 13.52 4.79 -16.06
N THR A 142 13.76 5.75 -15.17
CA THR A 142 15.11 6.04 -14.67
C THR A 142 15.58 4.96 -13.67
N ILE A 143 16.90 4.88 -13.43
CA ILE A 143 17.45 4.00 -12.39
C ILE A 143 16.86 4.37 -11.02
N PHE A 144 16.71 5.67 -10.74
CA PHE A 144 16.08 6.20 -9.54
C PHE A 144 14.64 5.68 -9.38
N GLY A 145 13.78 5.87 -10.40
CA GLY A 145 12.38 5.41 -10.37
C GLY A 145 12.26 3.90 -10.18
N ARG A 146 13.07 3.13 -10.93
CA ARG A 146 13.10 1.66 -10.78
C ARG A 146 13.51 1.22 -9.37
N MET A 147 14.47 1.90 -8.74
CA MET A 147 14.86 1.62 -7.35
C MET A 147 13.74 1.94 -6.36
N ILE A 148 13.05 3.08 -6.54
CA ILE A 148 11.91 3.45 -5.69
C ILE A 148 10.76 2.42 -5.84
N MET A 149 10.45 2.01 -7.07
CA MET A 149 9.42 1.00 -7.32
C MET A 149 9.80 -0.36 -6.71
N ALA A 150 11.05 -0.80 -6.85
CA ALA A 150 11.51 -2.04 -6.23
C ALA A 150 11.46 -1.99 -4.69
N ALA A 151 11.91 -0.86 -4.11
CA ALA A 151 11.90 -0.66 -2.67
C ALA A 151 10.49 -0.54 -2.10
N GLY A 152 9.59 0.13 -2.82
CA GLY A 152 8.18 0.24 -2.49
C GLY A 152 7.46 -1.11 -2.57
N SER A 153 7.69 -1.89 -3.65
CA SER A 153 7.11 -3.23 -3.79
C SER A 153 7.48 -4.14 -2.61
N LEU A 154 8.74 -4.12 -2.18
CA LEU A 154 9.18 -4.89 -1.02
C LEU A 154 8.58 -4.36 0.28
N ALA A 155 8.50 -3.04 0.43
CA ALA A 155 7.95 -2.37 1.61
C ALA A 155 6.42 -2.36 1.66
N GLU A 156 5.73 -2.84 0.66
CA GLU A 156 4.30 -3.09 0.65
C GLU A 156 4.00 -4.56 0.91
N LEU A 157 4.72 -5.47 0.24
CA LEU A 157 4.55 -6.91 0.40
C LEU A 157 4.98 -7.42 1.77
N ALA A 158 6.20 -7.10 2.22
CA ALA A 158 6.75 -7.70 3.43
C ALA A 158 5.98 -7.31 4.71
N PRO A 159 5.60 -6.03 4.94
CA PRO A 159 4.75 -5.66 6.07
C PRO A 159 3.39 -6.34 6.05
N LEU A 160 2.78 -6.52 4.86
CA LEU A 160 1.50 -7.20 4.72
C LEU A 160 1.58 -8.67 5.16
N VAL A 161 2.64 -9.38 4.74
CA VAL A 161 2.91 -10.75 5.17
C VAL A 161 3.15 -10.81 6.68
N LEU A 162 3.98 -9.92 7.22
CA LEU A 162 4.27 -9.87 8.65
C LEU A 162 3.02 -9.55 9.49
N LEU A 163 2.20 -8.58 9.05
CA LEU A 163 0.94 -8.25 9.69
C LEU A 163 0.00 -9.46 9.72
N SER A 164 -0.10 -10.17 8.61
CA SER A 164 -0.92 -11.37 8.49
C SER A 164 -0.44 -12.51 9.41
N VAL A 165 0.87 -12.69 9.56
CA VAL A 165 1.46 -13.74 10.40
C VAL A 165 1.33 -13.42 11.89
N PHE A 166 1.57 -12.18 12.29
CA PHE A 166 1.65 -11.83 13.71
C PHE A 166 0.36 -11.28 14.32
N PHE A 167 -0.58 -10.80 13.48
CA PHE A 167 -1.78 -10.09 13.94
C PHE A 167 -3.08 -10.61 13.34
N SER A 168 -3.09 -11.85 12.82
CA SER A 168 -4.35 -12.50 12.44
C SER A 168 -5.11 -12.97 13.67
N ALA A 169 -6.43 -13.10 13.56
CA ALA A 169 -7.33 -13.41 14.68
C ALA A 169 -7.07 -14.78 15.35
N SER A 170 -6.29 -15.66 14.71
CA SER A 170 -5.97 -17.01 15.20
C SER A 170 -4.65 -17.13 15.95
N SER A 171 -3.92 -16.03 16.16
CA SER A 171 -2.53 -16.04 16.63
C SER A 171 -2.36 -16.41 18.10
N LYS A 172 -2.31 -17.73 18.34
CA LYS A 172 -1.89 -18.26 19.65
C LYS A 172 -0.48 -18.89 19.64
N ASN A 173 0.09 -19.14 18.47
CA ASN A 173 1.38 -19.84 18.36
C ASN A 173 2.11 -19.45 17.05
N PRO A 174 3.13 -18.55 17.07
CA PRO A 174 3.83 -18.06 15.89
C PRO A 174 4.42 -19.17 15.00
N GLY A 175 4.80 -20.30 15.59
CA GLY A 175 5.34 -21.43 14.83
C GLY A 175 4.27 -22.16 14.00
N ALA A 176 3.06 -22.30 14.51
CA ALA A 176 1.94 -22.88 13.77
C ALA A 176 1.52 -21.96 12.61
N GLU A 177 1.58 -20.65 12.81
CA GLU A 177 1.23 -19.65 11.80
C GLU A 177 2.22 -19.58 10.65
N LEU A 178 3.51 -19.74 10.92
CA LEU A 178 4.51 -19.91 9.87
C LEU A 178 4.24 -21.16 9.03
N GLY A 179 3.79 -22.26 9.66
CA GLY A 179 3.36 -23.48 8.96
C GLY A 179 2.13 -23.22 8.08
N LEU A 180 1.12 -22.51 8.59
CA LEU A 180 -0.08 -22.14 7.84
C LEU A 180 0.24 -21.19 6.68
N LEU A 181 1.12 -20.21 6.91
CA LEU A 181 1.60 -19.32 5.87
C LEU A 181 2.36 -20.10 4.78
N ALA A 182 3.26 -21.00 5.17
CA ALA A 182 3.96 -21.86 4.21
C ALA A 182 3.00 -22.75 3.42
N GLY A 183 1.99 -23.31 4.06
CA GLY A 183 0.91 -24.05 3.42
C GLY A 183 0.10 -23.20 2.45
N PHE A 184 -0.25 -21.98 2.83
CA PHE A 184 -0.97 -21.03 1.99
C PHE A 184 -0.11 -20.56 0.79
N ILE A 185 1.18 -20.27 1.00
CA ILE A 185 2.12 -19.96 -0.08
C ILE A 185 2.29 -21.18 -1.01
N GLY A 186 2.40 -22.38 -0.45
CA GLY A 186 2.48 -23.62 -1.22
C GLY A 186 1.23 -23.87 -2.07
N LEU A 187 0.05 -23.66 -1.50
CA LEU A 187 -1.22 -23.73 -2.23
C LEU A 187 -1.28 -22.67 -3.33
N THR A 188 -0.87 -21.43 -3.02
CA THR A 188 -0.79 -20.34 -3.99
C THR A 188 0.15 -20.69 -5.15
N ALA A 189 1.33 -21.24 -4.85
CA ALA A 189 2.28 -21.71 -5.86
C ALA A 189 1.71 -22.86 -6.70
N ALA A 190 1.02 -23.81 -6.09
CA ALA A 190 0.35 -24.90 -6.79
C ALA A 190 -0.73 -24.36 -7.74
N ILE A 191 -1.55 -23.41 -7.30
CA ILE A 191 -2.57 -22.76 -8.13
C ILE A 191 -1.92 -22.01 -9.30
N VAL A 192 -0.81 -21.29 -9.08
CA VAL A 192 -0.04 -20.66 -10.16
C VAL A 192 0.41 -21.69 -11.20
N VAL A 193 0.98 -22.81 -10.76
CA VAL A 193 1.43 -23.89 -11.64
C VAL A 193 0.26 -24.51 -12.42
N VAL A 194 -0.85 -24.78 -11.74
CA VAL A 194 -2.07 -25.31 -12.36
C VAL A 194 -2.63 -24.31 -13.38
N THR A 195 -2.74 -23.04 -13.01
CA THR A 195 -3.26 -21.99 -13.90
C THR A 195 -2.38 -21.84 -15.13
N GLN A 196 -1.05 -21.92 -14.98
CA GLN A 196 -0.13 -21.89 -16.12
C GLN A 196 -0.28 -23.15 -17.02
N ARG A 197 -0.58 -24.30 -16.46
CA ARG A 197 -0.82 -25.55 -17.24
C ARG A 197 -2.20 -25.54 -17.90
N VAL A 198 -3.25 -25.10 -17.22
CA VAL A 198 -4.62 -24.96 -17.76
C VAL A 198 -4.68 -23.93 -18.88
N ARG A 199 -3.82 -22.93 -18.85
CA ARG A 199 -3.66 -21.90 -19.89
C ARG A 199 -3.31 -22.50 -21.27
N VAL A 200 -2.75 -23.69 -21.31
CA VAL A 200 -2.47 -24.46 -22.55
C VAL A 200 -3.76 -25.04 -23.15
N TRP A 201 -4.88 -25.06 -22.41
CA TRP A 201 -6.17 -25.55 -22.93
C TRP A 201 -6.83 -24.51 -23.87
N GLY A 202 -6.60 -24.69 -25.17
CA GLY A 202 -7.06 -23.79 -26.23
C GLY A 202 -8.55 -23.38 -26.15
N PRO A 203 -9.52 -24.27 -25.88
CA PRO A 203 -10.94 -23.93 -25.87
C PRO A 203 -11.34 -22.92 -24.80
N LEU A 204 -10.80 -23.04 -23.59
CA LEU A 204 -11.12 -22.12 -22.49
C LEU A 204 -10.53 -20.74 -22.73
N ARG A 205 -9.32 -20.69 -23.25
CA ARG A 205 -8.65 -19.44 -23.63
C ARG A 205 -9.45 -18.68 -24.70
N GLU A 206 -9.94 -19.38 -25.71
CA GLU A 206 -10.72 -18.77 -26.79
C GLU A 206 -12.06 -18.19 -26.28
N VAL A 207 -12.73 -18.90 -25.36
CA VAL A 207 -13.96 -18.42 -24.72
C VAL A 207 -13.68 -17.18 -23.89
N VAL A 208 -12.62 -17.17 -23.06
CA VAL A 208 -12.25 -16.00 -22.26
C VAL A 208 -11.94 -14.82 -23.16
N HIS A 209 -11.15 -15.03 -24.23
CA HIS A 209 -10.78 -13.96 -25.17
C HIS A 209 -12.00 -13.42 -25.96
N ARG A 210 -12.90 -14.29 -26.39
CA ARG A 210 -14.15 -13.87 -27.08
C ARG A 210 -15.05 -13.03 -26.16
N LEU A 211 -15.09 -13.33 -24.87
CA LEU A 211 -15.98 -12.68 -23.90
C LEU A 211 -15.32 -11.51 -23.13
N GLU A 212 -14.03 -11.29 -23.33
CA GLU A 212 -13.26 -10.23 -22.65
C GLU A 212 -13.77 -8.82 -22.99
N ASN A 213 -14.08 -8.57 -24.26
CA ASN A 213 -14.53 -7.27 -24.75
C ASN A 213 -16.04 -7.22 -25.06
N THR A 214 -16.82 -8.13 -24.48
CA THR A 214 -18.28 -8.12 -24.54
C THR A 214 -18.86 -7.49 -23.26
N SER A 215 -20.20 -7.29 -23.24
CA SER A 215 -20.92 -6.86 -22.05
C SER A 215 -20.74 -7.80 -20.84
N SER A 216 -20.27 -9.03 -21.03
CA SER A 216 -20.03 -9.99 -19.96
C SER A 216 -18.80 -9.64 -19.11
N GLN A 217 -17.78 -8.94 -19.69
CA GLN A 217 -16.53 -8.58 -19.01
C GLN A 217 -15.95 -9.77 -18.21
N LEU A 218 -15.92 -10.95 -18.84
CA LEU A 218 -15.67 -12.23 -18.14
C LEU A 218 -14.35 -12.22 -17.36
N ARG A 219 -13.31 -11.63 -17.93
CA ARG A 219 -11.99 -11.56 -17.31
C ARG A 219 -11.99 -10.75 -16.00
N VAL A 220 -12.71 -9.62 -15.98
CA VAL A 220 -12.86 -8.79 -14.77
C VAL A 220 -13.63 -9.56 -13.70
N ARG A 221 -14.73 -10.23 -14.08
CA ARG A 221 -15.50 -11.05 -13.13
C ARG A 221 -14.66 -12.17 -12.54
N LEU A 222 -13.88 -12.88 -13.37
CA LEU A 222 -12.98 -13.93 -12.91
C LEU A 222 -11.93 -13.38 -11.93
N ALA A 223 -11.33 -12.23 -12.21
CA ALA A 223 -10.33 -11.62 -11.34
C ALA A 223 -10.92 -11.24 -9.97
N ILE A 224 -12.10 -10.61 -9.94
CA ILE A 224 -12.78 -10.25 -8.69
C ILE A 224 -13.19 -11.50 -7.91
N THR A 225 -13.79 -12.48 -8.58
CA THR A 225 -14.17 -13.76 -7.94
C THR A 225 -12.94 -14.48 -7.39
N PHE A 226 -11.84 -14.45 -8.11
CA PHE A 226 -10.57 -15.03 -7.68
C PHE A 226 -9.99 -14.30 -6.46
N ALA A 227 -10.05 -12.97 -6.43
CA ALA A 227 -9.64 -12.19 -5.26
C ALA A 227 -10.47 -12.56 -4.03
N LEU A 228 -11.80 -12.66 -4.16
CA LEU A 228 -12.69 -13.07 -3.08
C LEU A 228 -12.41 -14.51 -2.63
N ALA A 229 -12.23 -15.44 -3.57
CA ALA A 229 -11.92 -16.84 -3.25
C ALA A 229 -10.61 -16.96 -2.46
N PHE A 230 -9.56 -16.23 -2.88
CA PHE A 230 -8.29 -16.21 -2.15
C PHE A 230 -8.39 -15.57 -0.78
N SER A 231 -9.23 -14.53 -0.62
CA SER A 231 -9.51 -13.93 0.68
C SER A 231 -10.18 -14.93 1.62
N VAL A 232 -11.17 -15.68 1.13
CA VAL A 232 -11.83 -16.75 1.90
C VAL A 232 -10.86 -17.87 2.26
N VAL A 233 -10.01 -18.28 1.32
CA VAL A 233 -8.99 -19.30 1.59
C VAL A 233 -8.00 -18.80 2.65
N ALA A 234 -7.51 -17.56 2.55
CA ALA A 234 -6.62 -16.97 3.56
C ALA A 234 -7.26 -16.98 4.95
N GLU A 235 -8.54 -16.61 5.05
CA GLU A 235 -9.31 -16.65 6.30
C GLU A 235 -9.39 -18.07 6.88
N HIS A 236 -9.64 -19.10 6.06
CA HIS A 236 -9.65 -20.50 6.50
C HIS A 236 -8.28 -20.97 7.00
N PHE A 237 -7.20 -20.40 6.48
CA PHE A 237 -5.85 -20.64 7.02
C PHE A 237 -5.55 -19.80 8.26
N GLY A 238 -6.51 -19.00 8.75
CA GLY A 238 -6.33 -18.12 9.91
C GLY A 238 -5.47 -16.89 9.61
N LEU A 239 -5.21 -16.60 8.34
CA LEU A 239 -4.46 -15.43 7.87
C LEU A 239 -5.39 -14.25 7.62
N ALA A 240 -4.85 -13.04 7.56
CA ALA A 240 -5.65 -11.87 7.20
C ALA A 240 -6.21 -12.00 5.76
N THR A 241 -7.51 -11.77 5.58
CA THR A 241 -8.21 -11.84 4.27
C THR A 241 -7.56 -10.98 3.20
N ILE A 242 -6.97 -9.86 3.61
CA ILE A 242 -6.25 -8.91 2.75
C ILE A 242 -5.02 -9.52 2.06
N LEU A 243 -4.34 -10.49 2.71
CA LEU A 243 -3.22 -11.21 2.10
C LEU A 243 -3.69 -12.08 0.93
N GLY A 244 -4.89 -12.68 1.06
CA GLY A 244 -5.50 -13.44 -0.02
C GLY A 244 -5.76 -12.58 -1.25
N ALA A 245 -6.43 -11.44 -1.06
CA ALA A 245 -6.70 -10.49 -2.14
C ALA A 245 -5.40 -10.02 -2.83
N PHE A 246 -4.39 -9.67 -2.05
CA PHE A 246 -3.07 -9.25 -2.57
C PHE A 246 -2.41 -10.34 -3.42
N LEU A 247 -2.35 -11.59 -2.93
CA LEU A 247 -1.76 -12.70 -3.68
C LEU A 247 -2.55 -13.05 -4.93
N ALA A 248 -3.87 -12.92 -4.89
CA ALA A 248 -4.70 -13.04 -6.08
C ALA A 248 -4.30 -12.02 -7.15
N GLY A 249 -4.03 -10.76 -6.78
CA GLY A 249 -3.52 -9.73 -7.68
C GLY A 249 -2.19 -10.13 -8.32
N VAL A 250 -1.23 -10.59 -7.53
CA VAL A 250 0.08 -11.08 -8.00
C VAL A 250 -0.08 -12.23 -9.01
N ILE A 251 -1.04 -13.14 -8.78
CA ILE A 251 -1.29 -14.28 -9.68
C ILE A 251 -1.94 -13.81 -10.98
N VAL A 252 -3.00 -13.01 -10.87
CA VAL A 252 -3.75 -12.50 -12.04
C VAL A 252 -2.84 -11.72 -12.96
N ARG A 253 -1.91 -10.91 -12.43
CA ARG A 253 -0.90 -10.23 -13.25
C ARG A 253 -0.10 -11.18 -14.14
N ARG A 254 0.22 -12.37 -13.64
CA ARG A 254 1.02 -13.36 -14.38
C ARG A 254 0.25 -14.07 -15.50
N THR A 255 -1.06 -13.85 -15.59
CA THR A 255 -1.90 -14.47 -16.63
C THR A 255 -1.90 -13.70 -17.94
N ASP A 256 -1.35 -12.49 -18.01
CA ASP A 256 -1.28 -11.69 -19.23
C ASP A 256 -0.16 -12.15 -20.18
N GLU A 257 -0.49 -12.16 -21.48
CA GLU A 257 0.44 -12.58 -22.54
C GLU A 257 1.08 -11.41 -23.25
N THR A 258 0.34 -10.31 -23.40
CA THR A 258 0.81 -9.12 -24.14
C THR A 258 0.68 -7.86 -23.31
N PRO A 259 1.61 -6.89 -23.45
CA PRO A 259 1.53 -5.62 -22.74
C PRO A 259 0.24 -4.83 -23.03
N ALA A 260 -0.27 -4.91 -24.28
CA ALA A 260 -1.49 -4.20 -24.67
C ALA A 260 -2.74 -4.75 -23.96
N SER A 261 -2.93 -6.08 -23.96
CA SER A 261 -4.03 -6.73 -23.22
C SER A 261 -3.95 -6.45 -21.74
N GLN A 262 -2.74 -6.39 -21.18
CA GLN A 262 -2.52 -6.05 -19.79
C GLN A 262 -2.97 -4.62 -19.46
N GLN A 263 -2.62 -3.64 -20.29
CA GLN A 263 -3.02 -2.25 -20.07
C GLN A 263 -4.54 -2.06 -20.14
N GLU A 264 -5.20 -2.68 -21.13
CA GLU A 264 -6.66 -2.63 -21.25
C GLU A 264 -7.35 -3.25 -20.02
N PHE A 265 -6.88 -4.41 -19.59
CA PHE A 265 -7.42 -5.09 -18.42
C PHE A 265 -7.18 -4.30 -17.14
N GLN A 266 -5.99 -3.74 -16.97
CA GLN A 266 -5.65 -2.87 -15.84
C GLN A 266 -6.57 -1.65 -15.79
N ALA A 267 -6.82 -0.97 -16.92
CA ALA A 267 -7.71 0.16 -16.99
C ALA A 267 -9.16 -0.19 -16.56
N LYS A 268 -9.64 -1.39 -16.91
CA LYS A 268 -10.96 -1.88 -16.46
C LYS A 268 -11.01 -2.13 -14.95
N LEU A 269 -9.94 -2.68 -14.38
CA LEU A 269 -9.84 -2.89 -12.93
C LEU A 269 -9.73 -1.54 -12.21
N GLU A 270 -8.89 -0.63 -12.70
CA GLU A 270 -8.74 0.73 -12.16
C GLU A 270 -10.06 1.50 -12.16
N ALA A 271 -10.87 1.38 -13.22
CA ALA A 271 -12.18 2.01 -13.30
C ALA A 271 -13.13 1.54 -12.17
N ILE A 272 -13.09 0.28 -11.79
CA ILE A 272 -13.89 -0.26 -10.69
C ILE A 272 -13.27 0.14 -9.34
N GLY A 273 -11.96 -0.05 -9.20
CA GLY A 273 -11.23 0.22 -7.98
C GLY A 273 -11.23 1.70 -7.63
N PHE A 274 -10.52 2.50 -8.41
CA PHE A 274 -10.38 3.94 -8.16
C PHE A 274 -11.61 4.74 -8.55
N GLY A 275 -12.51 4.21 -9.40
CA GLY A 275 -13.77 4.85 -9.73
C GLY A 275 -14.82 4.76 -8.63
N PHE A 276 -14.78 3.76 -7.74
CA PHE A 276 -15.81 3.63 -6.72
C PHE A 276 -15.33 2.97 -5.41
N LEU A 277 -14.79 1.75 -5.46
CA LEU A 277 -14.55 0.95 -4.25
C LEU A 277 -13.50 1.55 -3.31
N ILE A 278 -12.37 1.96 -3.87
CA ILE A 278 -11.21 2.49 -3.12
C ILE A 278 -11.52 3.86 -2.50
N PRO A 279 -12.14 4.83 -3.22
CA PRO A 279 -12.59 6.07 -2.61
C PRO A 279 -13.57 5.87 -1.45
N VAL A 280 -14.53 4.95 -1.58
CA VAL A 280 -15.45 4.62 -0.47
C VAL A 280 -14.69 4.09 0.75
N PHE A 281 -13.67 3.24 0.55
CA PHE A 281 -12.81 2.79 1.64
C PHE A 281 -12.08 3.95 2.33
N PHE A 282 -11.46 4.87 1.58
CA PHE A 282 -10.74 5.98 2.19
C PHE A 282 -11.64 6.98 2.90
N VAL A 283 -12.77 7.34 2.31
CA VAL A 283 -13.77 8.19 2.98
C VAL A 283 -14.30 7.50 4.25
N SER A 284 -14.62 6.21 4.17
CA SER A 284 -15.10 5.43 5.33
C SER A 284 -14.04 5.31 6.43
N THR A 285 -12.76 5.22 6.05
CA THR A 285 -11.63 5.28 7.00
C THR A 285 -11.62 6.61 7.74
N GLY A 286 -11.81 7.72 7.03
CA GLY A 286 -11.93 9.04 7.64
C GLY A 286 -13.12 9.15 8.60
N VAL A 287 -14.29 8.62 8.20
CA VAL A 287 -15.49 8.56 9.06
C VAL A 287 -15.23 7.77 10.34
N GLY A 288 -14.49 6.67 10.24
CA GLY A 288 -14.15 5.80 11.38
C GLY A 288 -13.01 6.30 12.25
N LEU A 289 -12.28 7.33 11.81
CA LEU A 289 -11.15 7.85 12.55
C LEU A 289 -11.60 8.75 13.71
N ASP A 290 -11.25 8.33 14.94
CA ASP A 290 -11.55 9.11 16.13
C ASP A 290 -10.52 10.23 16.34
N ILE A 291 -10.77 11.36 15.66
CA ILE A 291 -9.95 12.57 15.81
C ILE A 291 -10.10 13.18 17.20
N THR A 292 -11.23 12.99 17.87
CA THR A 292 -11.43 13.51 19.22
C THR A 292 -10.49 12.80 20.21
N ALA A 293 -10.31 11.48 20.07
CA ALA A 293 -9.33 10.73 20.85
C ALA A 293 -7.90 11.22 20.65
N LEU A 294 -7.56 11.75 19.46
CA LEU A 294 -6.26 12.39 19.23
C LEU A 294 -6.13 13.69 20.04
N PHE A 295 -7.10 14.59 19.92
CA PHE A 295 -7.03 15.91 20.56
C PHE A 295 -7.21 15.86 22.08
N HIS A 296 -7.90 14.88 22.61
CA HIS A 296 -8.03 14.67 24.08
C HIS A 296 -6.81 13.98 24.71
N SER A 297 -5.80 13.61 23.91
CA SER A 297 -4.59 12.96 24.40
C SER A 297 -3.35 13.75 23.99
N THR A 298 -2.78 14.53 24.92
CA THR A 298 -1.48 15.23 24.70
C THR A 298 -0.41 14.27 24.18
N ARG A 299 -0.42 13.02 24.69
CA ARG A 299 0.45 11.95 24.21
C ARG A 299 0.26 11.67 22.71
N ALA A 300 -0.99 11.52 22.26
CA ALA A 300 -1.30 11.22 20.87
C ALA A 300 -0.90 12.37 19.94
N ILE A 301 -1.09 13.62 20.35
CA ILE A 301 -0.64 14.80 19.61
C ILE A 301 0.90 14.79 19.46
N ILE A 302 1.64 14.49 20.52
CA ILE A 302 3.11 14.39 20.47
C ILE A 302 3.56 13.22 19.60
N LEU A 303 2.80 12.12 19.54
CA LEU A 303 3.13 10.97 18.69
C LEU A 303 3.03 11.28 17.19
N VAL A 304 2.24 12.26 16.75
CA VAL A 304 2.16 12.64 15.32
C VAL A 304 3.54 13.04 14.78
N PRO A 305 4.22 14.08 15.29
CA PRO A 305 5.55 14.43 14.81
C PRO A 305 6.59 13.33 15.08
N VAL A 306 6.46 12.58 16.17
CA VAL A 306 7.34 11.44 16.45
C VAL A 306 7.23 10.37 15.38
N PHE A 307 6.02 9.97 14.97
CA PHE A 307 5.83 8.99 13.89
C PHE A 307 6.25 9.55 12.53
N LEU A 308 5.99 10.84 12.26
CA LEU A 308 6.45 11.48 11.03
C LEU A 308 7.99 11.40 10.92
N VAL A 309 8.70 11.81 11.96
CA VAL A 309 10.17 11.71 12.00
C VAL A 309 10.63 10.26 11.95
N ALA A 310 9.95 9.35 12.65
CA ALA A 310 10.25 7.92 12.63
C ALA A 310 10.15 7.32 11.21
N LEU A 311 9.09 7.64 10.45
CA LEU A 311 8.95 7.23 9.05
C LEU A 311 10.15 7.69 8.22
N LEU A 312 10.58 8.94 8.40
CA LEU A 312 11.72 9.48 7.66
C LEU A 312 13.03 8.82 8.08
N LEU A 313 13.27 8.59 9.37
CA LEU A 313 14.48 7.93 9.86
C LEU A 313 14.54 6.47 9.42
N VAL A 314 13.44 5.73 9.60
CA VAL A 314 13.35 4.30 9.30
C VAL A 314 13.53 4.02 7.81
N ARG A 315 12.96 4.86 6.95
CA ARG A 315 13.00 4.67 5.49
C ARG A 315 14.07 5.53 4.81
N GLY A 316 14.34 6.71 5.35
CA GLY A 316 15.29 7.67 4.78
C GLY A 316 16.75 7.31 5.01
N LEU A 317 17.14 6.88 6.20
CA LEU A 317 18.54 6.52 6.48
C LEU A 317 19.01 5.33 5.64
N PRO A 318 18.25 4.22 5.51
CA PRO A 318 18.67 3.11 4.65
C PRO A 318 18.75 3.47 3.16
N ALA A 319 18.00 4.46 2.68
CA ALA A 319 18.12 4.94 1.31
C ALA A 319 19.48 5.54 0.99
N LEU A 320 20.27 5.93 1.99
CA LEU A 320 21.66 6.38 1.80
C LEU A 320 22.57 5.28 1.26
N LEU A 321 22.19 4.00 1.38
CA LEU A 321 22.90 2.90 0.71
C LEU A 321 22.89 3.04 -0.82
N TYR A 322 21.94 3.80 -1.36
CA TYR A 322 21.81 4.03 -2.80
C TYR A 322 22.77 5.10 -3.34
N VAL A 323 23.50 5.81 -2.48
CA VAL A 323 24.40 6.92 -2.87
C VAL A 323 25.40 6.51 -3.96
N ARG A 324 25.94 5.29 -3.90
CA ARG A 324 26.90 4.78 -4.89
C ARG A 324 26.29 4.52 -6.27
N VAL A 325 24.97 4.36 -6.34
CA VAL A 325 24.24 4.03 -7.59
C VAL A 325 23.62 5.26 -8.21
N VAL A 326 22.95 6.10 -7.39
CA VAL A 326 22.15 7.24 -7.90
C VAL A 326 22.72 8.61 -7.48
N GLY A 327 23.83 8.65 -6.75
CA GLY A 327 24.37 9.91 -6.21
C GLY A 327 23.67 10.37 -4.93
N ARG A 328 24.30 11.35 -4.23
CA ARG A 328 23.85 11.78 -2.89
C ARG A 328 22.47 12.45 -2.92
N THR A 329 22.24 13.35 -3.86
CA THR A 329 20.97 14.09 -3.97
C THR A 329 19.80 13.14 -4.24
N HIS A 330 19.96 12.24 -5.20
CA HIS A 330 18.93 11.23 -5.52
C HIS A 330 18.71 10.23 -4.38
N ALA A 331 19.76 9.84 -3.65
CA ALA A 331 19.62 8.95 -2.49
C ALA A 331 18.82 9.61 -1.35
N ILE A 332 19.04 10.90 -1.07
CA ILE A 332 18.25 11.64 -0.09
C ILE A 332 16.79 11.80 -0.58
N ALA A 333 16.59 12.16 -1.85
CA ALA A 333 15.25 12.23 -2.46
C ALA A 333 14.54 10.86 -2.38
N ALA A 334 15.26 9.75 -2.61
CA ALA A 334 14.76 8.40 -2.44
C ALA A 334 14.30 8.13 -0.99
N GLY A 335 15.04 8.65 -0.01
CA GLY A 335 14.66 8.56 1.40
C GLY A 335 13.32 9.23 1.69
N PHE A 336 13.10 10.45 1.21
CA PHE A 336 11.81 11.13 1.35
C PHE A 336 10.69 10.38 0.61
N MET A 337 10.91 9.94 -0.62
CA MET A 337 9.92 9.16 -1.36
C MET A 337 9.54 7.89 -0.60
N GLN A 338 10.51 7.11 -0.15
CA GLN A 338 10.25 5.85 0.56
C GLN A 338 9.61 6.05 1.93
N ALA A 339 9.81 7.19 2.59
CA ALA A 339 9.16 7.53 3.86
C ALA A 339 7.67 7.91 3.69
N THR A 340 7.19 8.02 2.47
CA THR A 340 5.77 8.27 2.17
C THR A 340 4.97 7.00 2.40
N SER A 341 4.15 6.98 3.44
CA SER A 341 3.36 5.82 3.81
C SER A 341 1.99 6.26 4.33
N LEU A 342 0.92 5.74 3.74
CA LEU A 342 -0.45 5.99 4.17
C LEU A 342 -1.30 4.73 4.08
N THR A 343 -1.37 4.10 2.91
CA THR A 343 -2.27 2.97 2.64
C THR A 343 -2.10 1.84 3.65
N PHE A 344 -0.87 1.38 3.85
CA PHE A 344 -0.59 0.32 4.80
C PHE A 344 -0.78 0.77 6.26
N ILE A 345 -0.48 2.03 6.60
CA ILE A 345 -0.73 2.59 7.93
C ILE A 345 -2.22 2.49 8.27
N VAL A 346 -3.11 2.86 7.34
CA VAL A 346 -4.55 2.74 7.52
C VAL A 346 -4.96 1.29 7.79
N VAL A 347 -4.49 0.36 6.96
CA VAL A 347 -4.78 -1.07 7.12
C VAL A 347 -4.30 -1.61 8.46
N ALA A 348 -3.03 -1.35 8.81
CA ALA A 348 -2.42 -1.82 10.05
C ALA A 348 -3.11 -1.23 11.29
N THR A 349 -3.54 0.03 11.24
CA THR A 349 -4.24 0.68 12.36
C THR A 349 -5.64 0.12 12.55
N VAL A 350 -6.38 -0.17 11.48
CA VAL A 350 -7.70 -0.82 11.59
C VAL A 350 -7.56 -2.18 12.25
N ILE A 351 -6.66 -3.03 11.77
CA ILE A 351 -6.40 -4.36 12.34
C ILE A 351 -5.90 -4.22 13.80
N GLY A 352 -4.96 -3.32 14.05
CA GLY A 352 -4.39 -3.12 15.39
C GLY A 352 -5.41 -2.69 16.45
N VAL A 353 -6.39 -1.86 16.07
CA VAL A 353 -7.50 -1.46 16.95
C VAL A 353 -8.48 -2.62 17.14
N GLN A 354 -8.88 -3.30 16.07
CA GLN A 354 -9.81 -4.44 16.12
C GLN A 354 -9.28 -5.60 16.97
N THR A 355 -7.99 -5.88 16.89
CA THR A 355 -7.32 -6.95 17.65
C THR A 355 -6.86 -6.50 19.06
N GLY A 356 -7.05 -5.22 19.43
CA GLY A 356 -6.69 -4.69 20.74
C GLY A 356 -5.19 -4.40 20.95
N HIS A 357 -4.35 -4.61 19.91
CA HIS A 357 -2.90 -4.31 19.96
C HIS A 357 -2.59 -2.81 19.88
N GLN A 358 -3.55 -1.98 19.48
CA GLN A 358 -3.35 -0.54 19.35
C GLN A 358 -4.48 0.26 19.99
N ARG A 359 -4.13 1.39 20.62
CA ARG A 359 -5.11 2.35 21.13
C ARG A 359 -5.68 3.17 19.96
N THR A 360 -6.96 3.53 20.00
CA THR A 360 -7.60 4.38 18.98
C THR A 360 -6.86 5.71 18.79
N SER A 361 -6.40 6.33 19.89
CA SER A 361 -5.62 7.58 19.84
C SER A 361 -4.26 7.42 19.16
N THR A 362 -3.57 6.29 19.36
CA THR A 362 -2.30 5.96 18.68
C THR A 362 -2.53 5.68 17.21
N ALA A 363 -3.63 4.99 16.87
CA ALA A 363 -4.04 4.75 15.50
C ALA A 363 -4.30 6.06 14.76
N ALA A 364 -5.07 6.98 15.38
CA ALA A 364 -5.31 8.30 14.83
C ALA A 364 -4.00 9.08 14.61
N ALA A 365 -3.07 9.04 15.56
CA ALA A 365 -1.76 9.70 15.41
C ALA A 365 -0.93 9.12 14.25
N LEU A 366 -0.94 7.80 14.04
CA LEU A 366 -0.26 7.14 12.91
C LEU A 366 -0.89 7.54 11.57
N VAL A 367 -2.23 7.54 11.47
CA VAL A 367 -2.92 7.92 10.23
C VAL A 367 -2.65 9.38 9.89
N VAL A 368 -2.69 10.29 10.89
CA VAL A 368 -2.36 11.71 10.68
C VAL A 368 -0.89 11.88 10.26
N ALA A 369 0.04 11.15 10.88
CA ALA A 369 1.45 11.15 10.45
C ALA A 369 1.61 10.63 9.02
N GLY A 370 0.86 9.57 8.65
CA GLY A 370 0.80 9.06 7.28
C GLY A 370 0.28 10.10 6.29
N LEU A 371 -0.83 10.76 6.60
CA LEU A 371 -1.37 11.86 5.78
C LEU A 371 -0.34 12.97 5.58
N LEU A 372 0.32 13.41 6.66
CA LEU A 372 1.37 14.42 6.58
C LEU A 372 2.58 13.94 5.77
N SER A 373 2.96 12.67 5.86
CA SER A 373 4.07 12.12 5.07
C SER A 373 3.81 12.22 3.56
N VAL A 374 2.57 11.94 3.13
CA VAL A 374 2.15 12.04 1.72
C VAL A 374 2.15 13.48 1.21
N VAL A 375 1.78 14.43 2.07
CA VAL A 375 1.73 15.86 1.71
C VAL A 375 3.11 16.52 1.72
N ILE A 376 3.99 16.11 2.64
CA ILE A 376 5.26 16.80 2.90
C ILE A 376 6.43 16.18 2.11
N TYR A 377 6.57 14.86 2.12
CA TYR A 377 7.79 14.20 1.64
C TYR A 377 7.95 14.19 0.13
N PRO A 378 6.94 13.84 -0.69
CA PRO A 378 7.10 13.83 -2.14
C PRO A 378 7.43 15.20 -2.75
N PRO A 379 6.79 16.31 -2.34
CA PRO A 379 7.17 17.62 -2.84
C PRO A 379 8.63 18.04 -2.50
N ILE A 380 9.12 17.65 -1.32
CA ILE A 380 10.52 17.89 -0.94
C ILE A 380 11.44 17.09 -1.88
N ALA A 381 11.17 15.80 -2.07
CA ALA A 381 11.94 14.93 -2.94
C ALA A 381 11.97 15.46 -4.39
N LEU A 382 10.81 15.86 -4.93
CA LEU A 382 10.70 16.39 -6.30
C LEU A 382 11.48 17.70 -6.47
N ARG A 383 11.42 18.61 -5.49
CA ARG A 383 12.22 19.85 -5.52
C ARG A 383 13.72 19.55 -5.56
N MET A 384 14.18 18.54 -4.85
CA MET A 384 15.58 18.12 -4.86
C MET A 384 16.00 17.56 -6.23
N LEU A 385 15.11 16.82 -6.92
CA LEU A 385 15.37 16.27 -8.26
C LEU A 385 15.35 17.35 -9.36
N MET A 386 14.52 18.40 -9.19
CA MET A 386 14.40 19.51 -10.14
C MET A 386 15.44 20.61 -9.95
N SER A 387 16.15 20.63 -8.81
CA SER A 387 17.21 21.62 -8.58
C SER A 387 18.35 21.41 -9.59
N PRO A 388 18.80 22.44 -10.33
CA PRO A 388 19.89 22.34 -11.29
C PRO A 388 21.22 22.19 -10.54
N GLY A 389 21.43 21.05 -9.94
CA GLY A 389 22.72 20.63 -9.43
C GLY A 389 23.40 19.80 -10.50
N ARG A 390 24.57 20.23 -10.95
CA ARG A 390 25.52 19.62 -11.91
C ARG A 390 24.95 18.41 -12.65
N PRO A 391 24.94 18.40 -13.99
CA PRO A 391 24.53 17.22 -14.73
C PRO A 391 25.28 16.02 -14.15
N ASP A 392 24.53 15.14 -13.47
CA ASP A 392 25.08 13.84 -13.11
C ASP A 392 25.60 13.26 -14.40
N ARG A 393 26.88 12.91 -14.44
CA ARG A 393 27.48 12.21 -15.58
C ARG A 393 26.51 11.10 -15.94
N PRO A 394 26.17 10.95 -17.24
CA PRO A 394 25.34 9.82 -17.64
C PRO A 394 26.02 8.58 -17.07
N VAL A 395 25.39 7.99 -16.05
CA VAL A 395 25.90 6.75 -15.46
C VAL A 395 25.88 5.76 -16.61
N SER A 396 27.08 5.36 -17.04
CA SER A 396 27.28 4.29 -18.02
C SER A 396 26.30 3.16 -17.68
N PRO A 397 25.62 2.55 -18.64
CA PRO A 397 24.66 1.46 -18.36
C PRO A 397 25.31 0.25 -17.66
N ALA A 398 26.62 0.24 -17.49
CA ALA A 398 27.35 -0.72 -16.67
C ALA A 398 27.44 -0.20 -15.22
N LEU A 399 26.70 -0.84 -14.31
CA LEU A 399 26.95 -0.72 -12.87
C LEU A 399 28.42 -1.09 -12.60
N PRO A 400 29.13 -0.37 -11.70
CA PRO A 400 30.54 -0.68 -11.39
C PRO A 400 30.72 -2.16 -11.02
N ALA A 401 31.73 -2.79 -11.57
CA ALA A 401 32.05 -4.21 -11.34
C ALA A 401 32.43 -4.53 -9.87
N GLU A 402 32.62 -3.51 -9.04
CA GLU A 402 33.06 -3.65 -7.64
C GLU A 402 32.01 -4.22 -6.67
N LEU A 403 30.81 -4.61 -7.15
CA LEU A 403 29.78 -5.25 -6.33
C LEU A 403 29.68 -6.77 -6.57
N ASP A 404 30.70 -7.38 -7.18
CA ASP A 404 30.79 -8.84 -7.33
C ASP A 404 31.44 -9.43 -6.07
N PRO A 405 30.72 -10.15 -5.21
CA PRO A 405 31.33 -10.92 -4.15
C PRO A 405 31.87 -12.21 -4.78
N SER A 406 33.17 -12.30 -5.01
CA SER A 406 33.87 -13.57 -5.13
C SER A 406 33.75 -14.39 -3.85
#